data_dc2a5f2765ce61173b05e84a05d1f851
#
_entry.id   dc2a5f2765ce61173b05e84a05d1f851
#
_cell.length_a   1.000
_cell.length_b   1.000
_cell.length_c   1.000
_cell.angle_alpha   90.00
_cell.angle_beta   90.00
_cell.angle_gamma   90.00
#
_symmetry.space_group_name_H-M   'P 1'
#
loop_
_entity.id
_entity.type
_entity.pdbx_description
1 polymer ?
#
loop_
_entity_poly.entity_id
_entity_poly.type
_entity_poly.pdbx_seq_one_letter_code
_entity_poly.pdbx_strand_id
1 'polypeptide(L)'
;MKQPANQSPPMLVYGSGFPTLLRKEVKRFYKVAFQTVAAPVLTAILYLMIFGHVLEGKQMYGHLSYAAFLIPGLVMMSVLQNAFANTSSSLIQSKITGNLVFVLLAPFSHFEFYAAYVLAAVFRGVMVGLGVLVITAWYAPPTFEYPIWILTFAFLGAAILGSMGLIAGIWADKYDQLAGFQNFLIMPATMLSGVFYSIHSLPPAWQAVSNFNPFFYMIDGFRYGFFGVSDVSPWNSLGIVMCFFVLVSAVALRLLPKGYQLRN
;
A
#
# COMPACT_ATOMS: atom_id res chain seq x y z
N MET A 1 -0.20 57.47 30.21
CA MET A 1 -0.37 56.55 29.06
C MET A 1 0.74 55.53 29.13
N LYS A 2 0.42 54.24 29.52
CA LYS A 2 1.37 53.14 29.52
C LYS A 2 1.33 52.50 28.14
N GLN A 3 2.47 52.41 27.44
CA GLN A 3 2.61 51.64 26.19
C GLN A 3 2.28 50.18 26.46
N PRO A 4 1.53 49.51 25.57
CA PRO A 4 1.32 48.08 25.69
C PRO A 4 2.63 47.34 25.39
N ALA A 5 2.97 46.39 26.26
CA ALA A 5 4.13 45.54 26.14
C ALA A 5 4.16 44.85 24.78
N ASN A 6 5.33 44.95 24.12
CA ASN A 6 5.68 44.28 22.87
C ASN A 6 5.56 42.76 23.06
N GLN A 7 4.40 42.18 22.69
CA GLN A 7 4.23 40.75 22.62
C GLN A 7 4.93 40.29 21.35
N SER A 8 6.12 39.70 21.50
CA SER A 8 6.78 38.94 20.43
C SER A 8 5.77 37.93 19.88
N PRO A 9 5.64 37.81 18.54
CA PRO A 9 4.76 36.84 17.97
C PRO A 9 5.14 35.42 18.45
N PRO A 10 4.16 34.55 18.74
CA PRO A 10 4.44 33.20 19.21
C PRO A 10 5.39 32.53 18.24
N MET A 11 6.52 32.04 18.74
CA MET A 11 7.42 31.18 17.95
C MET A 11 6.60 30.03 17.39
N LEU A 12 6.38 30.04 16.09
CA LEU A 12 5.85 28.89 15.37
C LEU A 12 6.82 27.73 15.59
N VAL A 13 6.45 26.78 16.42
CA VAL A 13 7.23 25.56 16.66
C VAL A 13 7.22 24.77 15.35
N TYR A 14 8.29 24.92 14.57
CA TYR A 14 8.55 24.11 13.40
C TYR A 14 8.58 22.64 13.86
N GLY A 15 7.68 21.79 13.37
CA GLY A 15 7.60 20.37 13.70
C GLY A 15 6.23 19.87 14.17
N SER A 16 5.27 20.77 14.45
CA SER A 16 3.91 20.36 14.88
C SER A 16 3.00 19.91 13.72
N GLY A 17 3.37 20.16 12.49
CA GLY A 17 2.58 19.85 11.30
C GLY A 17 2.54 18.36 10.98
N PHE A 18 3.69 17.69 10.96
CA PHE A 18 3.80 16.26 10.64
C PHE A 18 2.93 15.34 11.52
N PRO A 19 3.06 15.38 12.88
CA PRO A 19 2.26 14.49 13.72
C PRO A 19 0.76 14.82 13.65
N THR A 20 0.41 16.09 13.46
CA THR A 20 -0.99 16.51 13.31
C THR A 20 -1.59 15.96 12.02
N LEU A 21 -0.86 16.04 10.89
CA LEU A 21 -1.29 15.52 9.60
C LEU A 21 -1.38 13.98 9.64
N LEU A 22 -0.37 13.31 10.18
CA LEU A 22 -0.36 11.86 10.35
C LEU A 22 -1.55 11.40 11.20
N ARG A 23 -1.78 12.06 12.36
CA ARG A 23 -2.91 11.74 13.23
C ARG A 23 -4.26 11.96 12.54
N LYS A 24 -4.40 13.01 11.73
CA LYS A 24 -5.61 13.27 10.93
C LYS A 24 -5.87 12.11 9.97
N GLU A 25 -4.86 11.67 9.21
CA GLU A 25 -4.99 10.59 8.23
C GLU A 25 -5.30 9.23 8.90
N VAL A 26 -4.63 8.92 10.02
CA VAL A 26 -4.91 7.71 10.80
C VAL A 26 -6.33 7.74 11.40
N LYS A 27 -6.77 8.87 11.96
CA LYS A 27 -8.15 9.01 12.46
C LYS A 27 -9.20 8.87 11.36
N ARG A 28 -8.89 9.32 10.13
CA ARG A 28 -9.76 9.13 8.97
C ARG A 28 -9.99 7.64 8.70
N PHE A 29 -8.94 6.84 8.75
CA PHE A 29 -9.06 5.39 8.62
C PHE A 29 -9.96 4.79 9.72
N TYR A 30 -9.74 5.13 10.99
CA TYR A 30 -10.54 4.58 12.09
C TYR A 30 -12.04 4.80 11.94
N LYS A 31 -12.47 5.93 11.37
CA LYS A 31 -13.90 6.22 11.13
C LYS A 31 -14.57 5.24 10.16
N VAL A 32 -13.80 4.64 9.27
CA VAL A 32 -14.28 3.70 8.24
C VAL A 32 -13.60 2.32 8.34
N ALA A 33 -12.93 2.03 9.46
CA ALA A 33 -12.09 0.85 9.63
C ALA A 33 -12.85 -0.45 9.39
N PHE A 34 -14.05 -0.58 9.95
CA PHE A 34 -14.86 -1.78 9.78
C PHE A 34 -15.14 -2.07 8.30
N GLN A 35 -15.67 -1.10 7.58
CA GLN A 35 -15.98 -1.25 6.15
C GLN A 35 -14.72 -1.51 5.32
N THR A 36 -13.62 -0.85 5.66
CA THR A 36 -12.35 -0.94 4.94
C THR A 36 -11.68 -2.31 5.13
N VAL A 37 -11.84 -2.94 6.28
CA VAL A 37 -11.29 -4.27 6.56
C VAL A 37 -12.25 -5.37 6.11
N ALA A 38 -13.55 -5.21 6.34
CA ALA A 38 -14.54 -6.23 6.02
C ALA A 38 -14.60 -6.58 4.52
N ALA A 39 -14.50 -5.60 3.63
CA ALA A 39 -14.58 -5.86 2.19
C ALA A 39 -13.41 -6.73 1.67
N PRO A 40 -12.12 -6.42 1.94
CA PRO A 40 -11.01 -7.32 1.58
C PRO A 40 -11.08 -8.69 2.25
N VAL A 41 -11.53 -8.77 3.50
CA VAL A 41 -11.72 -10.04 4.20
C VAL A 41 -12.74 -10.92 3.49
N LEU A 42 -13.92 -10.37 3.16
CA LEU A 42 -14.94 -11.10 2.41
C LEU A 42 -14.42 -11.58 1.05
N THR A 43 -13.71 -10.71 0.34
CA THR A 43 -13.09 -11.05 -0.95
C THR A 43 -12.07 -12.19 -0.78
N ALA A 44 -11.21 -12.15 0.24
CA ALA A 44 -10.23 -13.19 0.52
C ALA A 44 -10.90 -14.53 0.87
N ILE A 45 -11.97 -14.52 1.68
CA ILE A 45 -12.75 -15.71 1.99
C ILE A 45 -13.35 -16.32 0.72
N LEU A 46 -13.94 -15.50 -0.14
CA LEU A 46 -14.52 -15.98 -1.41
C LEU A 46 -13.45 -16.60 -2.31
N TYR A 47 -12.28 -15.97 -2.44
CA TYR A 47 -11.17 -16.56 -3.20
C TYR A 47 -10.70 -17.88 -2.59
N LEU A 48 -10.56 -17.97 -1.27
CA LEU A 48 -10.18 -19.22 -0.61
C LEU A 48 -11.23 -20.31 -0.76
N MET A 49 -12.52 -19.98 -0.65
CA MET A 49 -13.60 -20.94 -0.87
C MET A 49 -13.60 -21.47 -2.31
N ILE A 50 -13.50 -20.60 -3.29
CA ILE A 50 -13.54 -20.99 -4.70
C ILE A 50 -12.26 -21.74 -5.07
N PHE A 51 -11.11 -21.10 -4.95
CA PHE A 51 -9.84 -21.65 -5.43
C PHE A 51 -9.28 -22.74 -4.50
N GLY A 52 -9.52 -22.64 -3.20
CA GLY A 52 -9.13 -23.67 -2.24
C GLY A 52 -9.86 -24.99 -2.49
N HIS A 53 -11.13 -24.94 -2.91
CA HIS A 53 -11.92 -26.12 -3.21
C HIS A 53 -11.67 -26.64 -4.64
N VAL A 54 -11.66 -25.74 -5.64
CA VAL A 54 -11.43 -26.13 -7.05
C VAL A 54 -10.04 -26.72 -7.27
N LEU A 55 -9.04 -26.24 -6.51
CA LEU A 55 -7.65 -26.69 -6.59
C LEU A 55 -7.24 -27.54 -5.37
N GLU A 56 -8.21 -28.15 -4.70
CA GLU A 56 -7.97 -29.08 -3.61
C GLU A 56 -7.11 -30.26 -4.10
N GLY A 57 -6.08 -30.60 -3.32
CA GLY A 57 -5.09 -31.62 -3.73
C GLY A 57 -3.93 -31.12 -4.58
N LYS A 58 -3.98 -29.89 -5.13
CA LYS A 58 -2.83 -29.31 -5.81
C LYS A 58 -1.80 -28.84 -4.76
N GLN A 59 -0.59 -29.36 -4.88
CA GLN A 59 0.54 -28.94 -4.04
C GLN A 59 1.35 -27.83 -4.75
N MET A 60 1.73 -26.83 -3.97
CA MET A 60 2.63 -25.74 -4.41
C MET A 60 3.98 -25.93 -3.71
N TYR A 61 5.07 -25.64 -4.43
CA TYR A 61 6.44 -25.85 -3.97
C TYR A 61 6.71 -27.27 -3.43
N GLY A 62 5.95 -28.29 -3.92
CA GLY A 62 6.10 -29.71 -3.58
C GLY A 62 5.50 -30.16 -2.24
N HIS A 63 5.11 -29.24 -1.33
CA HIS A 63 4.61 -29.63 0.00
C HIS A 63 3.50 -28.73 0.56
N LEU A 64 3.30 -27.54 0.01
CA LEU A 64 2.28 -26.61 0.52
C LEU A 64 0.92 -26.87 -0.13
N SER A 65 -0.16 -26.86 0.67
CA SER A 65 -1.50 -26.85 0.11
C SER A 65 -1.75 -25.55 -0.66
N TYR A 66 -2.57 -25.62 -1.70
CA TYR A 66 -2.90 -24.43 -2.50
C TYR A 66 -3.53 -23.30 -1.64
N ALA A 67 -4.37 -23.67 -0.67
CA ALA A 67 -4.96 -22.69 0.25
C ALA A 67 -3.88 -21.95 1.08
N ALA A 68 -2.89 -22.68 1.62
CA ALA A 68 -1.79 -22.08 2.35
C ALA A 68 -0.97 -21.12 1.46
N PHE A 69 -0.67 -21.53 0.21
CA PHE A 69 0.03 -20.70 -0.76
C PHE A 69 -0.72 -19.41 -1.10
N LEU A 70 -2.05 -19.46 -1.18
CA LEU A 70 -2.90 -18.34 -1.58
C LEU A 70 -2.97 -17.23 -0.50
N ILE A 71 -2.99 -17.60 0.79
CA ILE A 71 -3.19 -16.67 1.90
C ILE A 71 -2.20 -15.50 1.89
N PRO A 72 -0.87 -15.67 1.89
CA PRO A 72 0.06 -14.55 1.86
C PRO A 72 -0.13 -13.64 0.64
N GLY A 73 -0.45 -14.23 -0.52
CA GLY A 73 -0.76 -13.49 -1.73
C GLY A 73 -1.97 -12.57 -1.56
N LEU A 74 -3.07 -13.07 -1.01
CA LEU A 74 -4.29 -12.29 -0.72
C LEU A 74 -4.06 -11.23 0.34
N VAL A 75 -3.29 -11.54 1.38
CA VAL A 75 -2.90 -10.57 2.42
C VAL A 75 -2.13 -9.42 1.78
N MET A 76 -1.07 -9.72 1.04
CA MET A 76 -0.25 -8.68 0.42
C MET A 76 -1.02 -7.88 -0.64
N MET A 77 -1.85 -8.52 -1.46
CA MET A 77 -2.77 -7.85 -2.38
C MET A 77 -3.64 -6.81 -1.65
N SER A 78 -4.20 -7.20 -0.50
CA SER A 78 -5.04 -6.32 0.32
C SER A 78 -4.25 -5.15 0.91
N VAL A 79 -3.01 -5.39 1.36
CA VAL A 79 -2.07 -4.35 1.82
C VAL A 79 -1.84 -3.31 0.72
N LEU A 80 -1.45 -3.77 -0.47
CA LEU A 80 -1.09 -2.92 -1.60
C LEU A 80 -2.27 -2.04 -2.04
N GLN A 81 -3.43 -2.65 -2.28
CA GLN A 81 -4.64 -1.94 -2.74
C GLN A 81 -5.13 -0.91 -1.71
N ASN A 82 -5.12 -1.25 -0.42
CA ASN A 82 -5.56 -0.34 0.63
C ASN A 82 -4.56 0.78 0.91
N ALA A 83 -3.27 0.55 0.76
CA ALA A 83 -2.26 1.60 0.86
C ALA A 83 -2.43 2.63 -0.27
N PHE A 84 -2.62 2.19 -1.53
CA PHE A 84 -2.93 3.06 -2.66
C PHE A 84 -4.21 3.86 -2.42
N ALA A 85 -5.30 3.18 -2.05
CA ALA A 85 -6.60 3.80 -1.80
C ALA A 85 -6.56 4.83 -0.65
N ASN A 86 -5.68 4.65 0.34
CA ASN A 86 -5.56 5.60 1.45
C ASN A 86 -5.16 6.99 0.96
N THR A 87 -4.01 7.09 0.31
CA THR A 87 -3.43 8.36 -0.12
C THR A 87 -4.22 8.98 -1.26
N SER A 88 -4.60 8.20 -2.27
CA SER A 88 -5.33 8.71 -3.44
C SER A 88 -6.70 9.28 -3.05
N SER A 89 -7.48 8.54 -2.21
CA SER A 89 -8.80 9.02 -1.78
C SER A 89 -8.71 10.20 -0.82
N SER A 90 -7.70 10.27 0.05
CA SER A 90 -7.54 11.40 0.96
C SER A 90 -7.25 12.68 0.20
N LEU A 91 -6.34 12.62 -0.76
CA LEU A 91 -5.91 13.80 -1.49
C LEU A 91 -7.03 14.33 -2.40
N ILE A 92 -7.70 13.46 -3.17
CA ILE A 92 -8.81 13.87 -4.02
C ILE A 92 -9.98 14.45 -3.21
N GLN A 93 -10.30 13.83 -2.06
CA GLN A 93 -11.32 14.34 -1.15
C GLN A 93 -10.96 15.75 -0.65
N SER A 94 -9.70 15.98 -0.29
CA SER A 94 -9.21 17.28 0.17
C SER A 94 -9.26 18.34 -0.93
N LYS A 95 -9.03 17.97 -2.21
CA LYS A 95 -9.21 18.83 -3.38
C LYS A 95 -10.67 19.22 -3.55
N ILE A 96 -11.57 18.24 -3.65
CA ILE A 96 -13.00 18.47 -3.92
C ILE A 96 -13.67 19.30 -2.80
N THR A 97 -13.27 19.09 -1.55
CA THR A 97 -13.83 19.86 -0.41
C THR A 97 -13.15 21.22 -0.19
N GLY A 98 -12.14 21.58 -0.99
CA GLY A 98 -11.35 22.81 -0.82
C GLY A 98 -10.42 22.83 0.40
N ASN A 99 -10.41 21.76 1.21
CA ASN A 99 -9.59 21.68 2.42
C ASN A 99 -8.09 21.57 2.15
N LEU A 100 -7.71 21.24 0.91
CA LEU A 100 -6.30 21.09 0.53
C LEU A 100 -5.52 22.40 0.72
N VAL A 101 -6.15 23.54 0.48
CA VAL A 101 -5.52 24.88 0.67
C VAL A 101 -5.06 25.05 2.13
N PHE A 102 -5.89 24.70 3.10
CA PHE A 102 -5.52 24.79 4.52
C PHE A 102 -4.38 23.85 4.90
N VAL A 103 -4.32 22.68 4.27
CA VAL A 103 -3.21 21.74 4.46
C VAL A 103 -1.93 22.31 3.86
N LEU A 104 -1.97 22.93 2.69
CA LEU A 104 -0.80 23.50 2.01
C LEU A 104 -0.30 24.80 2.67
N LEU A 105 -1.16 25.53 3.38
CA LEU A 105 -0.79 26.74 4.15
C LEU A 105 -0.13 26.41 5.51
N ALA A 106 -0.25 25.18 5.98
CA ALA A 106 0.38 24.78 7.22
C ALA A 106 1.92 24.73 7.09
N PRO A 107 2.67 25.12 8.13
CA PRO A 107 4.13 25.22 8.11
C PRO A 107 4.79 23.84 8.24
N PHE A 108 4.77 23.03 7.17
CA PHE A 108 5.52 21.80 7.09
C PHE A 108 6.23 21.67 5.74
N SER A 109 7.32 20.89 5.73
CA SER A 109 8.09 20.62 4.51
C SER A 109 7.37 19.63 3.58
N HIS A 110 7.72 19.65 2.30
CA HIS A 110 7.20 18.67 1.33
C HIS A 110 7.52 17.23 1.75
N PHE A 111 8.66 17.02 2.42
CA PHE A 111 9.05 15.71 2.95
C PHE A 111 8.14 15.28 4.12
N GLU A 112 7.81 16.18 5.04
CA GLU A 112 6.87 15.89 6.14
C GLU A 112 5.47 15.58 5.62
N PHE A 113 5.02 16.31 4.60
CA PHE A 113 3.76 16.00 3.92
C PHE A 113 3.78 14.61 3.32
N TYR A 114 4.80 14.30 2.51
CA TYR A 114 4.99 12.98 1.90
C TYR A 114 5.01 11.88 2.96
N ALA A 115 5.85 12.02 3.98
CA ALA A 115 6.02 11.02 5.03
C ALA A 115 4.72 10.76 5.81
N ALA A 116 3.94 11.82 6.14
CA ALA A 116 2.67 11.68 6.84
C ALA A 116 1.65 10.87 6.03
N TYR A 117 1.51 11.17 4.75
CA TYR A 117 0.59 10.42 3.88
C TYR A 117 1.02 8.98 3.66
N VAL A 118 2.31 8.74 3.41
CA VAL A 118 2.84 7.40 3.15
C VAL A 118 2.79 6.53 4.42
N LEU A 119 3.16 7.07 5.58
CA LEU A 119 3.08 6.31 6.84
C LEU A 119 1.62 6.00 7.23
N ALA A 120 0.68 6.90 6.98
CA ALA A 120 -0.74 6.61 7.15
C ALA A 120 -1.24 5.52 6.19
N ALA A 121 -0.72 5.49 4.95
CA ALA A 121 -1.03 4.44 3.98
C ALA A 121 -0.46 3.08 4.42
N VAL A 122 0.78 3.06 4.92
CA VAL A 122 1.39 1.86 5.51
C VAL A 122 0.56 1.36 6.68
N PHE A 123 0.20 2.25 7.60
CA PHE A 123 -0.63 1.88 8.75
C PHE A 123 -1.97 1.24 8.30
N ARG A 124 -2.70 1.89 7.39
CA ARG A 124 -3.96 1.35 6.88
C ARG A 124 -3.77 0.03 6.13
N GLY A 125 -2.79 -0.04 5.22
CA GLY A 125 -2.51 -1.25 4.45
C GLY A 125 -2.20 -2.44 5.35
N VAL A 126 -1.30 -2.26 6.32
CA VAL A 126 -0.92 -3.31 7.29
C VAL A 126 -2.10 -3.72 8.15
N MET A 127 -2.90 -2.78 8.67
CA MET A 127 -4.09 -3.11 9.47
C MET A 127 -5.13 -3.93 8.69
N VAL A 128 -5.33 -3.60 7.41
CA VAL A 128 -6.22 -4.39 6.54
C VAL A 128 -5.62 -5.77 6.25
N GLY A 129 -4.33 -5.84 5.94
CA GLY A 129 -3.63 -7.10 5.74
C GLY A 129 -3.68 -8.02 6.97
N LEU A 130 -3.49 -7.46 8.16
CA LEU A 130 -3.66 -8.20 9.43
C LEU A 130 -5.09 -8.71 9.60
N GLY A 131 -6.11 -7.92 9.27
CA GLY A 131 -7.50 -8.37 9.31
C GLY A 131 -7.75 -9.55 8.38
N VAL A 132 -7.22 -9.51 7.15
CA VAL A 132 -7.28 -10.63 6.20
C VAL A 132 -6.54 -11.84 6.74
N LEU A 133 -5.30 -11.67 7.25
CA LEU A 133 -4.48 -12.75 7.77
C LEU A 133 -5.16 -13.48 8.93
N VAL A 134 -5.70 -12.74 9.91
CA VAL A 134 -6.36 -13.31 11.10
C VAL A 134 -7.56 -14.18 10.71
N ILE A 135 -8.38 -13.70 9.77
CA ILE A 135 -9.56 -14.46 9.35
C ILE A 135 -9.19 -15.64 8.45
N THR A 136 -8.23 -15.47 7.55
CA THR A 136 -7.80 -16.55 6.63
C THR A 136 -6.96 -17.62 7.33
N ALA A 137 -6.34 -17.31 8.48
CA ALA A 137 -5.62 -18.28 9.31
C ALA A 137 -6.50 -19.44 9.79
N TRP A 138 -7.81 -19.27 9.78
CA TRP A 138 -8.77 -20.34 10.07
C TRP A 138 -8.78 -21.44 9.00
N TYR A 139 -8.50 -21.08 7.73
CA TYR A 139 -8.46 -22.04 6.61
C TYR A 139 -7.15 -22.83 6.57
N ALA A 140 -6.04 -22.17 6.78
CA ALA A 140 -4.75 -22.81 6.88
C ALA A 140 -3.88 -21.98 7.84
N PRO A 141 -3.38 -22.61 8.94
CA PRO A 141 -2.55 -21.89 9.91
C PRO A 141 -1.28 -21.40 9.22
N PRO A 142 -0.98 -20.09 9.33
CA PRO A 142 0.21 -19.52 8.71
C PRO A 142 1.47 -19.98 9.45
N THR A 143 2.50 -20.31 8.71
CA THR A 143 3.85 -20.46 9.22
C THR A 143 4.58 -19.12 9.13
N PHE A 144 5.50 -18.83 10.04
CA PHE A 144 6.25 -17.58 10.06
C PHE A 144 7.75 -17.91 10.13
N GLU A 145 8.31 -18.38 9.02
CA GLU A 145 9.73 -18.79 8.95
C GLU A 145 10.67 -17.60 9.11
N TYR A 146 10.38 -16.50 8.45
CA TYR A 146 11.21 -15.29 8.46
C TYR A 146 10.36 -14.03 8.67
N PRO A 147 9.93 -13.71 9.92
CA PRO A 147 9.03 -12.58 10.21
C PRO A 147 9.56 -11.21 9.75
N ILE A 148 10.88 -11.02 9.77
CA ILE A 148 11.53 -9.77 9.33
C ILE A 148 11.23 -9.51 7.84
N TRP A 149 11.24 -10.55 7.00
CA TRP A 149 10.92 -10.42 5.58
C TRP A 149 9.45 -10.04 5.37
N ILE A 150 8.54 -10.63 6.15
CA ILE A 150 7.11 -10.27 6.12
C ILE A 150 6.93 -8.78 6.40
N LEU A 151 7.51 -8.29 7.50
CA LEU A 151 7.41 -6.88 7.89
C LEU A 151 8.05 -5.95 6.86
N THR A 152 9.23 -6.33 6.34
CA THR A 152 9.96 -5.52 5.35
C THR A 152 9.16 -5.36 4.06
N PHE A 153 8.67 -6.47 3.48
CA PHE A 153 7.91 -6.40 2.23
C PHE A 153 6.52 -5.78 2.41
N ALA A 154 5.84 -6.03 3.55
CA ALA A 154 4.59 -5.34 3.87
C ALA A 154 4.78 -3.82 3.96
N PHE A 155 5.84 -3.38 4.65
CA PHE A 155 6.16 -1.95 4.78
C PHE A 155 6.51 -1.33 3.44
N LEU A 156 7.47 -1.92 2.70
CA LEU A 156 7.94 -1.38 1.42
C LEU A 156 6.81 -1.36 0.38
N GLY A 157 6.07 -2.46 0.25
CA GLY A 157 4.94 -2.53 -0.68
C GLY A 157 3.85 -1.50 -0.36
N ALA A 158 3.47 -1.36 0.92
CA ALA A 158 2.51 -0.35 1.33
C ALA A 158 3.04 1.08 1.12
N ALA A 159 4.34 1.33 1.36
CA ALA A 159 4.96 2.64 1.13
C ALA A 159 5.00 3.01 -0.36
N ILE A 160 5.34 2.04 -1.23
CA ILE A 160 5.33 2.22 -2.68
C ILE A 160 3.92 2.56 -3.17
N LEU A 161 2.93 1.74 -2.80
CA LEU A 161 1.54 1.96 -3.24
C LEU A 161 0.92 3.21 -2.61
N GLY A 162 1.28 3.55 -1.39
CA GLY A 162 0.95 4.84 -0.78
C GLY A 162 1.53 6.02 -1.55
N SER A 163 2.79 5.92 -2.02
CA SER A 163 3.44 6.93 -2.84
C SER A 163 2.81 7.02 -4.25
N MET A 164 2.49 5.88 -4.87
CA MET A 164 1.74 5.85 -6.14
C MET A 164 0.35 6.45 -5.99
N GLY A 165 -0.33 6.18 -4.88
CA GLY A 165 -1.62 6.79 -4.54
C GLY A 165 -1.52 8.30 -4.35
N LEU A 166 -0.40 8.79 -3.79
CA LEU A 166 -0.13 10.23 -3.68
C LEU A 166 0.04 10.86 -5.06
N ILE A 167 0.83 10.25 -5.96
CA ILE A 167 1.02 10.72 -7.34
C ILE A 167 -0.32 10.74 -8.07
N ALA A 168 -1.10 9.66 -8.00
CA ALA A 168 -2.41 9.58 -8.62
C ALA A 168 -3.36 10.66 -8.07
N GLY A 169 -3.36 10.89 -6.76
CA GLY A 169 -4.18 11.92 -6.11
C GLY A 169 -3.76 13.36 -6.45
N ILE A 170 -2.46 13.60 -6.72
CA ILE A 170 -1.98 14.90 -7.23
C ILE A 170 -2.51 15.13 -8.65
N TRP A 171 -2.44 14.10 -9.50
CA TRP A 171 -2.83 14.21 -10.90
C TRP A 171 -4.35 14.23 -11.12
N ALA A 172 -5.11 13.45 -10.34
CA ALA A 172 -6.55 13.32 -10.52
C ALA A 172 -7.31 14.55 -9.97
N ASP A 173 -8.33 14.98 -10.72
CA ASP A 173 -9.28 16.03 -10.32
C ASP A 173 -10.65 15.46 -9.96
N LYS A 174 -10.94 14.22 -10.40
CA LYS A 174 -12.21 13.53 -10.17
C LYS A 174 -11.99 12.11 -9.68
N TYR A 175 -12.94 11.57 -8.91
CA TYR A 175 -12.89 10.18 -8.44
C TYR A 175 -12.82 9.15 -9.58
N ASP A 176 -13.46 9.43 -10.72
CA ASP A 176 -13.44 8.53 -11.89
C ASP A 176 -12.02 8.33 -12.45
N GLN A 177 -11.20 9.37 -12.41
CA GLN A 177 -9.79 9.27 -12.81
C GLN A 177 -8.99 8.37 -11.88
N LEU A 178 -9.24 8.44 -10.55
CA LEU A 178 -8.63 7.51 -9.59
C LEU A 178 -9.11 6.07 -9.80
N ALA A 179 -10.39 5.88 -10.10
CA ALA A 179 -10.92 4.57 -10.46
C ALA A 179 -10.24 4.02 -11.72
N GLY A 180 -9.94 4.89 -12.69
CA GLY A 180 -9.13 4.54 -13.86
C GLY A 180 -7.74 4.00 -13.47
N PHE A 181 -6.98 4.70 -12.61
CA PHE A 181 -5.70 4.19 -12.10
C PHE A 181 -5.85 2.85 -11.39
N GLN A 182 -6.85 2.71 -10.54
CA GLN A 182 -7.10 1.48 -9.80
C GLN A 182 -7.38 0.32 -10.75
N ASN A 183 -8.26 0.50 -11.73
CA ASN A 183 -8.76 -0.57 -12.58
C ASN A 183 -7.83 -0.92 -13.75
N PHE A 184 -7.10 0.07 -14.29
CA PHE A 184 -6.25 -0.15 -15.48
C PHE A 184 -4.77 -0.34 -15.14
N LEU A 185 -4.30 0.08 -13.97
CA LEU A 185 -2.90 -0.06 -13.58
C LEU A 185 -2.74 -1.00 -12.38
N ILE A 186 -3.37 -0.66 -11.23
CA ILE A 186 -3.11 -1.38 -9.97
C ILE A 186 -3.69 -2.80 -10.02
N MET A 187 -4.94 -2.95 -10.47
CA MET A 187 -5.60 -4.26 -10.52
C MET A 187 -4.92 -5.24 -11.47
N PRO A 188 -4.65 -4.91 -12.75
CA PRO A 188 -3.94 -5.82 -13.64
C PRO A 188 -2.52 -6.15 -13.17
N ALA A 189 -1.76 -5.16 -12.67
CA ALA A 189 -0.44 -5.40 -12.11
C ALA A 189 -0.48 -6.36 -10.91
N THR A 190 -1.48 -6.22 -10.04
CA THR A 190 -1.66 -7.12 -8.89
C THR A 190 -2.09 -8.52 -9.32
N MET A 191 -2.95 -8.66 -10.33
CA MET A 191 -3.36 -9.98 -10.86
C MET A 191 -2.20 -10.74 -11.50
N LEU A 192 -1.29 -10.02 -12.17
CA LEU A 192 -0.10 -10.58 -12.82
C LEU A 192 1.10 -10.72 -11.87
N SER A 193 0.90 -10.56 -10.56
CA SER A 193 1.98 -10.56 -9.56
C SER A 193 2.16 -11.90 -8.83
N GLY A 194 1.56 -12.98 -9.32
CA GLY A 194 1.72 -14.29 -8.69
C GLY A 194 0.91 -14.51 -7.40
N VAL A 195 -0.16 -13.72 -7.15
CA VAL A 195 -1.08 -13.95 -6.02
C VAL A 195 -1.68 -15.35 -6.09
N PHE A 196 -2.15 -15.74 -7.27
CA PHE A 196 -2.92 -16.96 -7.52
C PHE A 196 -2.10 -18.13 -8.10
N TYR A 197 -0.85 -17.91 -8.47
CA TYR A 197 0.01 -18.90 -9.15
C TYR A 197 1.49 -18.62 -8.86
N SER A 198 2.34 -19.63 -9.02
CA SER A 198 3.79 -19.44 -9.13
C SER A 198 4.14 -19.01 -10.56
N ILE A 199 5.11 -18.11 -10.71
CA ILE A 199 5.55 -17.63 -12.04
C ILE A 199 5.98 -18.79 -12.95
N HIS A 200 6.52 -19.85 -12.38
CA HIS A 200 6.97 -21.04 -13.12
C HIS A 200 5.83 -21.83 -13.75
N SER A 201 4.58 -21.62 -13.33
CA SER A 201 3.39 -22.25 -13.92
C SER A 201 2.89 -21.56 -15.19
N LEU A 202 3.44 -20.37 -15.51
CA LEU A 202 3.04 -19.59 -16.69
C LEU A 202 3.80 -19.98 -17.96
N PRO A 203 3.21 -19.76 -19.16
CA PRO A 203 3.95 -19.79 -20.41
C PRO A 203 5.10 -18.76 -20.42
N PRO A 204 6.21 -19.01 -21.16
CA PRO A 204 7.41 -18.17 -21.13
C PRO A 204 7.16 -16.68 -21.40
N ALA A 205 6.24 -16.35 -22.31
CA ALA A 205 5.88 -14.96 -22.61
C ALA A 205 5.28 -14.23 -21.38
N TRP A 206 4.42 -14.89 -20.63
CA TRP A 206 3.81 -14.33 -19.41
C TRP A 206 4.78 -14.29 -18.23
N GLN A 207 5.73 -15.24 -18.15
CA GLN A 207 6.82 -15.16 -17.18
C GLN A 207 7.65 -13.90 -17.41
N ALA A 208 8.00 -13.59 -18.68
CA ALA A 208 8.73 -12.37 -19.00
C ALA A 208 7.95 -11.11 -18.57
N VAL A 209 6.64 -11.03 -18.86
CA VAL A 209 5.79 -9.90 -18.43
C VAL A 209 5.76 -9.77 -16.91
N SER A 210 5.60 -10.87 -16.18
CA SER A 210 5.58 -10.86 -14.71
C SER A 210 6.91 -10.45 -14.11
N ASN A 211 8.04 -10.79 -14.72
CA ASN A 211 9.38 -10.37 -14.29
C ASN A 211 9.60 -8.84 -14.42
N PHE A 212 8.88 -8.15 -15.30
CA PHE A 212 8.90 -6.68 -15.37
C PHE A 212 7.95 -6.02 -14.36
N ASN A 213 7.11 -6.81 -13.69
CA ASN A 213 6.12 -6.29 -12.75
C ASN A 213 6.71 -6.19 -11.33
N PRO A 214 6.95 -4.99 -10.77
CA PRO A 214 7.48 -4.85 -9.41
C PRO A 214 6.57 -5.43 -8.33
N PHE A 215 5.27 -5.52 -8.59
CA PHE A 215 4.30 -6.12 -7.65
C PHE A 215 4.57 -7.62 -7.42
N PHE A 216 5.09 -8.31 -8.44
CA PHE A 216 5.48 -9.70 -8.31
C PHE A 216 6.55 -9.88 -7.21
N TYR A 217 7.59 -9.08 -7.24
CA TYR A 217 8.67 -9.15 -6.24
C TYR A 217 8.21 -8.77 -4.82
N MET A 218 7.21 -7.88 -4.70
CA MET A 218 6.62 -7.54 -3.40
C MET A 218 5.88 -8.74 -2.79
N ILE A 219 5.11 -9.47 -3.61
CA ILE A 219 4.30 -10.61 -3.17
C ILE A 219 5.17 -11.85 -2.96
N ASP A 220 6.10 -12.11 -3.86
CA ASP A 220 7.02 -13.25 -3.75
C ASP A 220 7.93 -13.15 -2.52
N GLY A 221 8.53 -11.97 -2.30
CA GLY A 221 9.34 -11.71 -1.10
C GLY A 221 8.54 -11.73 0.20
N PHE A 222 7.29 -11.27 0.18
CA PHE A 222 6.38 -11.39 1.32
C PHE A 222 6.05 -12.84 1.63
N ARG A 223 5.78 -13.66 0.61
CA ARG A 223 5.51 -15.10 0.71
C ARG A 223 6.73 -15.86 1.24
N TYR A 224 7.94 -15.50 0.82
CA TYR A 224 9.17 -16.06 1.37
C TYR A 224 9.22 -15.98 2.89
N GLY A 225 8.77 -14.87 3.46
CA GLY A 225 8.73 -14.69 4.91
C GLY A 225 7.82 -15.69 5.64
N PHE A 226 6.81 -16.24 4.97
CA PHE A 226 5.90 -17.25 5.54
C PHE A 226 6.49 -18.66 5.43
N PHE A 227 7.08 -19.02 4.29
CA PHE A 227 7.38 -20.43 3.98
C PHE A 227 8.86 -20.72 3.76
N GLY A 228 9.72 -19.71 3.73
CA GLY A 228 11.15 -19.88 3.42
C GLY A 228 11.43 -20.26 1.96
N VAL A 229 10.39 -20.30 1.10
CA VAL A 229 10.49 -20.59 -0.33
C VAL A 229 9.87 -19.47 -1.15
N SER A 230 10.45 -19.20 -2.31
CA SER A 230 10.03 -18.15 -3.25
C SER A 230 10.35 -18.54 -4.67
N ASP A 231 9.70 -17.91 -5.65
CA ASP A 231 9.96 -18.14 -7.07
C ASP A 231 11.30 -17.53 -7.52
N VAL A 232 11.73 -16.43 -6.88
CA VAL A 232 12.98 -15.71 -7.14
C VAL A 232 13.75 -15.52 -5.83
N SER A 233 15.08 -15.37 -5.91
CA SER A 233 15.89 -15.07 -4.71
C SER A 233 15.32 -13.88 -3.94
N PRO A 234 15.05 -14.00 -2.62
CA PRO A 234 14.45 -12.93 -1.82
C PRO A 234 15.32 -11.67 -1.78
N TRP A 235 16.62 -11.79 -1.92
CA TRP A 235 17.55 -10.65 -2.00
C TRP A 235 17.40 -9.88 -3.31
N ASN A 236 17.16 -10.58 -4.44
CA ASN A 236 16.87 -9.93 -5.72
C ASN A 236 15.53 -9.19 -5.65
N SER A 237 14.51 -9.85 -5.06
CA SER A 237 13.21 -9.23 -4.83
C SER A 237 13.34 -7.97 -3.98
N LEU A 238 14.11 -8.01 -2.90
CA LEU A 238 14.37 -6.85 -2.05
C LEU A 238 15.07 -5.72 -2.81
N GLY A 239 16.11 -6.03 -3.60
CA GLY A 239 16.83 -5.05 -4.41
C GLY A 239 15.92 -4.32 -5.40
N ILE A 240 15.07 -5.06 -6.12
CA ILE A 240 14.12 -4.51 -7.10
C ILE A 240 13.06 -3.64 -6.41
N VAL A 241 12.50 -4.13 -5.31
CA VAL A 241 11.49 -3.40 -4.54
C VAL A 241 12.05 -2.11 -3.95
N MET A 242 13.28 -2.14 -3.41
CA MET A 242 13.97 -0.95 -2.89
C MET A 242 14.25 0.07 -4.01
N CYS A 243 14.75 -0.38 -5.16
CA CYS A 243 14.98 0.49 -6.31
C CYS A 243 13.67 1.17 -6.76
N PHE A 244 12.60 0.40 -6.86
CA PHE A 244 11.28 0.91 -7.22
C PHE A 244 10.71 1.87 -6.16
N PHE A 245 10.91 1.59 -4.87
CA PHE A 245 10.55 2.49 -3.78
C PHE A 245 11.23 3.84 -3.90
N VAL A 246 12.56 3.85 -4.11
CA VAL A 246 13.34 5.09 -4.27
C VAL A 246 12.86 5.87 -5.49
N LEU A 247 12.62 5.20 -6.61
CA LEU A 247 12.16 5.83 -7.85
C LEU A 247 10.78 6.49 -7.65
N VAL A 248 9.79 5.76 -7.12
CA VAL A 248 8.42 6.27 -6.92
C VAL A 248 8.42 7.41 -5.89
N SER A 249 9.19 7.27 -4.80
CA SER A 249 9.33 8.30 -3.77
C SER A 249 9.96 9.59 -4.33
N ALA A 250 11.01 9.45 -5.15
CA ALA A 250 11.65 10.59 -5.80
C ALA A 250 10.69 11.31 -6.76
N VAL A 251 9.88 10.58 -7.52
CA VAL A 251 8.84 11.17 -8.39
C VAL A 251 7.80 11.91 -7.55
N ALA A 252 7.28 11.30 -6.49
CA ALA A 252 6.30 11.92 -5.60
C ALA A 252 6.84 13.22 -5.00
N LEU A 253 8.07 13.19 -4.46
CA LEU A 253 8.72 14.36 -3.86
C LEU A 253 9.02 15.47 -4.86
N ARG A 254 9.28 15.14 -6.14
CA ARG A 254 9.49 16.13 -7.21
C ARG A 254 8.19 16.80 -7.69
N LEU A 255 7.06 16.10 -7.57
CA LEU A 255 5.76 16.64 -7.98
C LEU A 255 5.18 17.61 -6.94
N LEU A 256 5.42 17.38 -5.66
CA LEU A 256 4.89 18.21 -4.57
C LEU A 256 5.29 19.69 -4.65
N PRO A 257 6.59 20.07 -4.85
CA PRO A 257 6.99 21.47 -4.93
C PRO A 257 6.47 22.21 -6.15
N LYS A 258 6.27 21.47 -7.27
CA LYS A 258 5.82 22.09 -8.53
C LYS A 258 4.38 22.59 -8.45
N GLY A 259 3.62 22.21 -7.39
CA GLY A 259 2.24 22.63 -7.20
C GLY A 259 1.32 22.23 -8.36
N TYR A 260 1.75 21.27 -9.18
CA TYR A 260 1.05 20.82 -10.37
C TYR A 260 -0.34 20.33 -9.96
N GLN A 261 -1.38 21.02 -10.44
CA GLN A 261 -2.80 20.70 -10.16
C GLN A 261 -3.23 20.71 -8.67
N LEU A 262 -2.43 21.28 -7.77
CA LEU A 262 -2.85 21.47 -6.36
C LEU A 262 -3.44 22.88 -6.12
N ARG A 263 -3.33 23.80 -7.11
CA ARG A 263 -3.71 25.21 -7.00
C ARG A 263 -4.81 25.67 -7.97
N ASN A 264 -5.46 24.74 -8.68
CA ASN A 264 -6.60 25.09 -9.53
C ASN A 264 -7.92 25.01 -8.79
#